data_2e4e5cb88d6fc9e2baee37c62e5bb0cf
#
_entry.id   2e4e5cb88d6fc9e2baee37c62e5bb0cf
#
_cell.length_a   1.000
_cell.length_b   1.000
_cell.length_c   1.000
_cell.angle_alpha   90.00
_cell.angle_beta   90.00
_cell.angle_gamma   90.00
#
_symmetry.space_group_name_H-M   'P 1'
#
loop_
_entity.id
_entity.type
_entity.pdbx_description
1 polymer ?
#
loop_
_entity_poly.entity_id
_entity_poly.type
_entity_poly.pdbx_seq_one_letter_code
_entity_poly.pdbx_strand_id
1 'polypeptide(L)'
;ILTSNKHKTGTDRIYEALKKSNIKDVDFIMNLQGDEPAIDIKDILSLNDKMLQNTTNIGTLAAVLKDKKNLKNENVVKVITENTLEDNNFPRGISFLRKSEQLENIYHHVGVYCYSKHSLEKFVQLNQSKNEIENRLEQLRALDNNININVSLAKSSPIGVDTQEDYLALKKIMEYKN
;
A
#
# COMPACT_ATOMS: atom_id res chain seq x y z
N ILE A 1 -17.52 10.84 5.39
CA ILE A 1 -17.82 10.24 6.72
C ILE A 1 -16.77 10.71 7.70
N LEU A 2 -17.17 11.37 8.77
CA LEU A 2 -16.25 11.76 9.84
C LEU A 2 -15.99 10.56 10.75
N THR A 3 -14.71 10.23 10.95
CA THR A 3 -14.25 9.15 11.81
C THR A 3 -13.61 9.67 13.10
N SER A 4 -13.46 8.80 14.11
CA SER A 4 -12.82 9.13 15.37
C SER A 4 -11.36 9.60 15.16
N ASN A 5 -10.92 10.54 15.99
CA ASN A 5 -9.52 10.97 16.07
C ASN A 5 -8.65 10.03 16.94
N LYS A 6 -9.23 8.97 17.51
CA LYS A 6 -8.54 8.02 18.40
C LYS A 6 -7.93 6.83 17.69
N HIS A 7 -8.15 6.71 16.36
CA HIS A 7 -7.56 5.61 15.59
C HIS A 7 -6.03 5.71 15.56
N LYS A 8 -5.38 4.58 15.78
CA LYS A 8 -3.93 4.47 15.76
C LYS A 8 -3.38 4.43 14.34
N THR A 9 -4.17 3.90 13.39
CA THR A 9 -3.74 3.65 12.02
C THR A 9 -4.79 4.08 10.99
N GLY A 10 -4.37 4.21 9.72
CA GLY A 10 -5.26 4.51 8.61
C GLY A 10 -6.28 3.40 8.36
N THR A 11 -5.88 2.15 8.54
CA THR A 11 -6.75 0.98 8.31
C THR A 11 -7.88 0.89 9.34
N ASP A 12 -7.62 1.19 10.61
CA ASP A 12 -8.67 1.28 11.64
C ASP A 12 -9.72 2.33 11.27
N ARG A 13 -9.27 3.48 10.74
CA ARG A 13 -10.13 4.57 10.29
C ARG A 13 -11.03 4.17 9.12
N ILE A 14 -10.48 3.45 8.14
CA ILE A 14 -11.23 2.95 6.98
C ILE A 14 -12.29 1.97 7.41
N TYR A 15 -11.98 1.09 8.35
CA TYR A 15 -12.95 0.15 8.88
C TYR A 15 -14.11 0.87 9.58
N GLU A 16 -13.85 1.90 10.39
CA GLU A 16 -14.92 2.71 10.98
C GLU A 16 -15.77 3.40 9.89
N ALA A 17 -15.12 3.95 8.85
CA ALA A 17 -15.81 4.57 7.74
C ALA A 17 -16.73 3.56 7.01
N LEU A 18 -16.25 2.35 6.76
CA LEU A 18 -17.04 1.26 6.19
C LEU A 18 -18.26 0.94 7.06
N LYS A 19 -18.08 0.81 8.37
CA LYS A 19 -19.18 0.52 9.31
C LYS A 19 -20.24 1.63 9.34
N LYS A 20 -19.81 2.89 9.21
CA LYS A 20 -20.71 4.06 9.20
C LYS A 20 -21.36 4.33 7.85
N SER A 21 -20.82 3.79 6.76
CA SER A 21 -21.33 4.05 5.40
C SER A 21 -22.69 3.41 5.14
N ASN A 22 -23.07 2.40 5.92
CA ASN A 22 -24.26 1.53 5.66
C ASN A 22 -24.26 0.88 4.28
N ILE A 23 -23.13 0.83 3.58
CA ILE A 23 -23.00 0.14 2.29
C ILE A 23 -23.08 -1.36 2.57
N LYS A 24 -24.02 -2.04 1.92
CA LYS A 24 -24.15 -3.50 1.93
C LYS A 24 -23.43 -4.09 0.73
N ASP A 25 -23.16 -5.37 0.78
CA ASP A 25 -22.61 -6.15 -0.35
C ASP A 25 -21.26 -5.60 -0.88
N VAL A 26 -20.34 -5.34 0.06
CA VAL A 26 -18.97 -4.92 -0.23
C VAL A 26 -18.06 -6.15 -0.19
N ASP A 27 -17.39 -6.44 -1.31
CA ASP A 27 -16.40 -7.52 -1.41
C ASP A 27 -15.00 -7.02 -1.08
N PHE A 28 -14.65 -5.83 -1.59
CA PHE A 28 -13.32 -5.22 -1.44
C PHE A 28 -13.40 -3.78 -0.97
N ILE A 29 -12.39 -3.36 -0.23
CA ILE A 29 -12.22 -1.99 0.26
C ILE A 29 -10.86 -1.48 -0.21
N MET A 30 -10.88 -0.45 -1.07
CA MET A 30 -9.67 0.21 -1.55
C MET A 30 -9.30 1.37 -0.62
N ASN A 31 -8.09 1.32 -0.09
CA ASN A 31 -7.49 2.39 0.69
C ASN A 31 -6.57 3.24 -0.20
N LEU A 32 -7.04 4.42 -0.57
CA LEU A 32 -6.24 5.44 -1.24
C LEU A 32 -5.79 6.46 -0.18
N GLN A 33 -4.51 6.50 0.11
CA GLN A 33 -3.96 7.42 1.10
C GLN A 33 -3.82 8.83 0.52
N GLY A 34 -4.10 9.84 1.34
CA GLY A 34 -4.11 11.24 0.89
C GLY A 34 -2.72 11.80 0.58
N ASP A 35 -1.66 11.12 1.00
CA ASP A 35 -0.26 11.42 0.72
C ASP A 35 0.25 10.87 -0.63
N GLU A 36 -0.59 10.12 -1.35
CA GLU A 36 -0.31 9.58 -2.69
C GLU A 36 -1.19 10.21 -3.80
N PRO A 37 -1.26 11.56 -3.91
CA PRO A 37 -2.23 12.21 -4.80
C PRO A 37 -1.90 12.07 -6.29
N ALA A 38 -0.69 11.65 -6.65
CA ALA A 38 -0.23 11.49 -8.03
C ALA A 38 -0.33 10.06 -8.57
N ILE A 39 -1.03 9.17 -7.85
CA ILE A 39 -1.20 7.79 -8.31
C ILE A 39 -1.98 7.74 -9.63
N ASP A 40 -1.54 6.86 -10.54
CA ASP A 40 -2.27 6.64 -11.79
C ASP A 40 -3.52 5.77 -11.51
N ILE A 41 -4.66 6.26 -11.99
CA ILE A 41 -5.93 5.53 -11.92
C ILE A 41 -5.85 4.14 -12.54
N LYS A 42 -5.02 3.96 -13.59
CA LYS A 42 -4.82 2.65 -14.23
C LYS A 42 -4.16 1.64 -13.30
N ASP A 43 -3.27 2.08 -12.43
CA ASP A 43 -2.63 1.21 -11.43
C ASP A 43 -3.65 0.77 -10.38
N ILE A 44 -4.56 1.67 -9.96
CA ILE A 44 -5.67 1.36 -9.05
C ILE A 44 -6.62 0.33 -9.69
N LEU A 45 -7.02 0.53 -10.95
CA LEU A 45 -7.88 -0.40 -11.67
C LEU A 45 -7.21 -1.75 -11.86
N SER A 46 -5.91 -1.78 -12.20
CA SER A 46 -5.15 -3.02 -12.31
C SER A 46 -5.10 -3.80 -10.99
N LEU A 47 -4.91 -3.11 -9.86
CA LEU A 47 -4.95 -3.75 -8.55
C LEU A 47 -6.33 -4.34 -8.26
N ASN A 48 -7.40 -3.59 -8.55
CA ASN A 48 -8.77 -4.06 -8.37
C ASN A 48 -9.04 -5.33 -9.20
N ASP A 49 -8.67 -5.34 -10.48
CA ASP A 49 -8.87 -6.47 -11.37
C ASP A 49 -8.12 -7.72 -10.88
N LYS A 50 -6.90 -7.55 -10.39
CA LYS A 50 -6.13 -8.66 -9.79
C LYS A 50 -6.76 -9.18 -8.51
N MET A 51 -7.33 -8.33 -7.68
CA MET A 51 -8.07 -8.74 -6.48
C MET A 51 -9.33 -9.54 -6.84
N LEU A 52 -10.03 -9.15 -7.90
CA LEU A 52 -11.22 -9.87 -8.39
C LEU A 52 -10.89 -11.24 -9.00
N GLN A 53 -9.74 -11.35 -9.68
CA GLN A 53 -9.32 -12.57 -10.37
C GLN A 53 -8.64 -13.59 -9.44
N ASN A 54 -8.14 -13.16 -8.29
CA ASN A 54 -7.34 -13.98 -7.40
C ASN A 54 -7.98 -14.05 -6.00
N THR A 55 -7.95 -15.23 -5.41
CA THR A 55 -8.36 -15.40 -4.00
C THR A 55 -7.22 -14.92 -3.10
N THR A 56 -7.19 -13.63 -2.80
CA THR A 56 -6.18 -13.03 -1.93
C THR A 56 -6.81 -12.21 -0.80
N ASN A 57 -6.05 -12.02 0.26
CA ASN A 57 -6.49 -11.32 1.46
C ASN A 57 -6.33 -9.81 1.32
N ILE A 58 -5.13 -9.39 0.94
CA ILE A 58 -4.73 -7.99 0.82
C ILE A 58 -3.92 -7.86 -0.48
N GLY A 59 -4.22 -6.85 -1.27
CA GLY A 59 -3.42 -6.43 -2.41
C GLY A 59 -2.79 -5.06 -2.16
N THR A 60 -1.61 -4.84 -2.71
CA THR A 60 -0.93 -3.55 -2.72
C THR A 60 -0.22 -3.30 -4.04
N LEU A 61 0.34 -2.11 -4.19
CA LEU A 61 1.07 -1.70 -5.38
C LEU A 61 2.58 -1.57 -5.10
N ALA A 62 3.39 -1.83 -6.11
CA ALA A 62 4.80 -1.50 -6.08
C ALA A 62 5.33 -1.15 -7.47
N ALA A 63 6.26 -0.23 -7.52
CA ALA A 63 6.89 0.24 -8.76
C ALA A 63 8.38 -0.14 -8.81
N VAL A 64 8.93 -0.18 -10.01
CA VAL A 64 10.38 -0.42 -10.21
C VAL A 64 11.19 0.68 -9.52
N LEU A 65 12.18 0.29 -8.73
CA LEU A 65 13.16 1.19 -8.13
C LEU A 65 14.11 1.72 -9.22
N LYS A 66 13.85 2.94 -9.70
CA LYS A 66 14.66 3.57 -10.76
C LYS A 66 16.05 4.02 -10.28
N ASP A 67 16.15 4.48 -9.04
CA ASP A 67 17.40 4.95 -8.45
C ASP A 67 17.81 4.03 -7.28
N LYS A 68 19.00 3.43 -7.41
CA LYS A 68 19.58 2.56 -6.36
C LYS A 68 19.79 3.29 -5.03
N LYS A 69 19.92 4.61 -5.02
CA LYS A 69 19.98 5.41 -3.79
C LYS A 69 18.76 5.24 -2.90
N ASN A 70 17.59 4.97 -3.52
CA ASN A 70 16.35 4.72 -2.81
C ASN A 70 16.37 3.44 -1.97
N LEU A 71 17.28 2.50 -2.22
CA LEU A 71 17.47 1.33 -1.35
C LEU A 71 17.86 1.71 0.09
N LYS A 72 18.61 2.80 0.26
CA LYS A 72 19.06 3.30 1.57
C LYS A 72 18.22 4.43 2.12
N ASN A 73 17.30 4.99 1.33
CA ASN A 73 16.41 6.06 1.77
C ASN A 73 15.26 5.48 2.62
N GLU A 74 15.19 5.85 3.91
CA GLU A 74 14.18 5.35 4.86
C GLU A 74 12.75 5.81 4.52
N ASN A 75 12.59 6.94 3.85
CA ASN A 75 11.27 7.46 3.46
C ASN A 75 10.67 6.68 2.28
N VAL A 76 11.50 6.03 1.47
CA VAL A 76 11.05 5.15 0.40
C VAL A 76 10.93 3.73 0.94
N VAL A 77 9.73 3.27 1.23
CA VAL A 77 9.50 1.89 1.68
C VAL A 77 9.73 0.93 0.51
N LYS A 78 10.39 -0.18 0.79
CA LYS A 78 10.62 -1.25 -0.19
C LYS A 78 9.75 -2.46 0.14
N VAL A 79 9.33 -3.16 -0.91
CA VAL A 79 8.76 -4.50 -0.80
C VAL A 79 9.61 -5.49 -1.57
N ILE A 80 9.86 -6.64 -0.95
CA ILE A 80 10.47 -7.80 -1.59
C ILE A 80 9.36 -8.77 -1.94
N THR A 81 9.34 -9.24 -3.18
CA THR A 81 8.33 -10.18 -3.67
C THR A 81 8.91 -11.58 -3.86
N GLU A 82 8.05 -12.58 -3.76
CA GLU A 82 8.42 -14.00 -3.93
C GLU A 82 8.99 -14.27 -5.33
N ASN A 83 8.46 -13.59 -6.35
CA ASN A 83 8.90 -13.67 -7.74
C ASN A 83 9.02 -12.28 -8.33
N THR A 84 9.68 -12.14 -9.47
CA THR A 84 9.74 -10.88 -10.22
C THR A 84 8.34 -10.36 -10.51
N LEU A 85 8.12 -9.04 -10.31
CA LEU A 85 6.87 -8.38 -10.64
C LEU A 85 6.76 -8.17 -12.15
N GLU A 86 5.63 -8.61 -12.70
CA GLU A 86 5.23 -8.42 -14.09
C GLU A 86 3.77 -7.97 -14.17
N ASP A 87 3.38 -7.42 -15.32
CA ASP A 87 2.01 -6.92 -15.53
C ASP A 87 0.93 -8.01 -15.35
N ASN A 88 1.27 -9.26 -15.64
CA ASN A 88 0.36 -10.40 -15.66
C ASN A 88 0.39 -11.27 -14.39
N ASN A 89 1.25 -10.95 -13.39
CA ASN A 89 1.34 -11.73 -12.16
C ASN A 89 0.91 -10.92 -10.92
N PHE A 90 0.76 -11.62 -9.81
CA PHE A 90 0.35 -11.03 -8.53
C PHE A 90 1.03 -11.79 -7.37
N PRO A 91 2.39 -11.78 -7.32
CA PRO A 91 3.12 -12.54 -6.32
C PRO A 91 2.93 -12.00 -4.92
N ARG A 92 3.31 -12.81 -3.94
CA ARG A 92 3.29 -12.41 -2.52
C ARG A 92 4.44 -11.44 -2.24
N GLY A 93 4.14 -10.42 -1.44
CA GLY A 93 5.14 -9.62 -0.75
C GLY A 93 5.62 -10.38 0.48
N ILE A 94 6.90 -10.71 0.51
CA ILE A 94 7.51 -11.51 1.58
C ILE A 94 8.16 -10.66 2.66
N SER A 95 8.48 -9.39 2.35
CA SER A 95 9.06 -8.46 3.32
C SER A 95 8.79 -7.01 2.92
N PHE A 96 8.63 -6.13 3.92
CA PHE A 96 8.57 -4.68 3.75
C PHE A 96 9.65 -4.03 4.62
N LEU A 97 10.47 -3.16 4.02
CA LEU A 97 11.69 -2.64 4.61
C LEU A 97 11.86 -1.15 4.35
N ARG A 98 12.44 -0.42 5.30
CA ARG A 98 12.87 0.96 5.09
C ARG A 98 14.25 1.08 4.44
N LYS A 99 15.13 0.10 4.65
CA LYS A 99 16.45 0.00 4.01
C LYS A 99 16.67 -1.43 3.53
N SER A 100 17.40 -1.59 2.44
CA SER A 100 17.81 -2.89 1.93
C SER A 100 19.15 -2.81 1.22
N GLU A 101 19.88 -3.91 1.24
CA GLU A 101 21.05 -4.15 0.38
C GLU A 101 20.74 -5.18 -0.71
N GLN A 102 19.57 -5.81 -0.63
CA GLN A 102 19.10 -6.76 -1.65
C GLN A 102 18.81 -6.02 -2.97
N LEU A 103 19.08 -6.67 -4.08
CA LEU A 103 18.91 -6.12 -5.43
C LEU A 103 17.85 -6.86 -6.26
N GLU A 104 17.49 -8.08 -5.86
CA GLU A 104 16.57 -8.93 -6.61
C GLU A 104 15.18 -8.89 -6.01
N ASN A 105 14.17 -8.86 -6.88
CA ASN A 105 12.74 -8.85 -6.52
C ASN A 105 12.36 -7.78 -5.50
N ILE A 106 13.07 -6.65 -5.52
CA ILE A 106 12.84 -5.51 -4.63
C ILE A 106 12.28 -4.33 -5.42
N TYR A 107 11.23 -3.72 -4.88
CA TYR A 107 10.46 -2.68 -5.53
C TYR A 107 10.16 -1.55 -4.56
N HIS A 108 9.89 -0.35 -5.08
CA HIS A 108 9.33 0.75 -4.31
C HIS A 108 7.87 0.43 -3.98
N HIS A 109 7.55 0.25 -2.71
CA HIS A 109 6.18 0.04 -2.27
C HIS A 109 5.37 1.34 -2.40
N VAL A 110 4.21 1.25 -3.01
CA VAL A 110 3.25 2.35 -3.15
C VAL A 110 2.10 2.12 -2.15
N GLY A 111 1.84 3.10 -1.30
CA GLY A 111 0.98 3.00 -0.11
C GLY A 111 -0.52 2.85 -0.39
N VAL A 112 -0.91 2.17 -1.45
CA VAL A 112 -2.30 1.84 -1.77
C VAL A 112 -2.58 0.39 -1.44
N TYR A 113 -3.71 0.14 -0.79
CA TYR A 113 -4.11 -1.21 -0.40
C TYR A 113 -5.54 -1.53 -0.82
N CYS A 114 -5.76 -2.76 -1.23
CA CYS A 114 -7.08 -3.34 -1.43
C CYS A 114 -7.26 -4.52 -0.49
N TYR A 115 -8.26 -4.45 0.36
CA TYR A 115 -8.58 -5.50 1.33
C TYR A 115 -9.84 -6.24 0.88
N SER A 116 -9.85 -7.58 0.97
CA SER A 116 -11.15 -8.25 1.07
C SER A 116 -11.84 -7.80 2.37
N LYS A 117 -13.16 -7.73 2.37
CA LYS A 117 -13.93 -7.33 3.57
C LYS A 117 -13.54 -8.16 4.79
N HIS A 118 -13.47 -9.50 4.62
CA HIS A 118 -13.07 -10.42 5.67
C HIS A 118 -11.67 -10.12 6.20
N SER A 119 -10.71 -9.83 5.31
CA SER A 119 -9.34 -9.54 5.70
C SER A 119 -9.21 -8.21 6.43
N LEU A 120 -9.97 -7.19 6.03
CA LEU A 120 -10.03 -5.92 6.75
C LEU A 120 -10.58 -6.12 8.18
N GLU A 121 -11.70 -6.84 8.30
CA GLU A 121 -12.32 -7.16 9.60
C GLU A 121 -11.36 -7.93 10.53
N LYS A 122 -10.63 -8.90 9.99
CA LYS A 122 -9.62 -9.64 10.73
C LYS A 122 -8.44 -8.77 11.13
N PHE A 123 -7.94 -7.95 10.20
CA PHE A 123 -6.76 -7.11 10.41
C PHE A 123 -6.94 -6.11 11.55
N VAL A 124 -8.09 -5.42 11.62
CA VAL A 124 -8.35 -4.41 12.66
C VAL A 124 -8.58 -5.01 14.06
N GLN A 125 -8.80 -6.32 14.15
CA GLN A 125 -8.89 -7.03 15.43
C GLN A 125 -7.52 -7.45 15.97
N LEU A 126 -6.47 -7.40 15.15
CA LEU A 126 -5.12 -7.75 15.57
C LEU A 126 -4.49 -6.63 16.39
N ASN A 127 -3.78 -7.01 17.43
CA ASN A 127 -2.89 -6.06 18.11
C ASN A 127 -1.74 -5.66 17.18
N GLN A 128 -1.24 -4.44 17.37
CA GLN A 128 -0.01 -4.01 16.68
C GLN A 128 1.13 -5.00 16.99
N SER A 129 1.80 -5.47 15.95
CA SER A 129 2.93 -6.37 16.10
C SER A 129 4.20 -5.61 16.50
N LYS A 130 5.16 -6.35 17.06
CA LYS A 130 6.46 -5.76 17.42
C LYS A 130 7.17 -5.17 16.21
N ASN A 131 7.21 -5.92 15.10
CA ASN A 131 7.84 -5.47 13.86
C ASN A 131 7.15 -4.22 13.29
N GLU A 132 5.81 -4.16 13.32
CA GLU A 132 5.04 -2.98 12.90
C GLU A 132 5.48 -1.72 13.68
N ILE A 133 5.56 -1.83 15.01
CA ILE A 133 5.90 -0.71 15.89
C ILE A 133 7.34 -0.26 15.67
N GLU A 134 8.29 -1.19 15.64
CA GLU A 134 9.72 -0.92 15.50
C GLU A 134 10.05 -0.28 14.14
N ASN A 135 9.42 -0.76 13.07
CA ASN A 135 9.68 -0.27 11.70
C ASN A 135 8.72 0.85 11.28
N ARG A 136 7.66 1.10 12.04
CA ARG A 136 6.57 2.03 11.68
C ARG A 136 5.97 1.70 10.31
N LEU A 137 5.67 0.42 10.11
CA LEU A 137 5.12 -0.14 8.88
C LEU A 137 3.91 -1.01 9.22
N GLU A 138 2.69 -0.46 9.03
CA GLU A 138 1.43 -1.10 9.43
C GLU A 138 1.24 -2.48 8.79
N GLN A 139 1.67 -2.65 7.54
CA GLN A 139 1.52 -3.89 6.79
C GLN A 139 2.31 -5.07 7.38
N LEU A 140 3.31 -4.82 8.21
CA LEU A 140 4.03 -5.89 8.91
C LEU A 140 3.13 -6.64 9.89
N ARG A 141 2.07 -6.00 10.43
CA ARG A 141 1.04 -6.68 11.23
C ARG A 141 0.40 -7.84 10.47
N ALA A 142 0.13 -7.66 9.18
CA ALA A 142 -0.43 -8.72 8.34
C ALA A 142 0.54 -9.89 8.20
N LEU A 143 1.80 -9.61 7.83
CA LEU A 143 2.82 -10.64 7.65
C LEU A 143 3.09 -11.41 8.93
N ASP A 144 3.22 -10.71 10.07
CA ASP A 144 3.47 -11.32 11.38
C ASP A 144 2.31 -12.21 11.85
N ASN A 145 1.12 -12.05 11.27
CA ASN A 145 -0.06 -12.87 11.54
C ASN A 145 -0.44 -13.81 10.38
N ASN A 146 0.51 -14.09 9.47
CA ASN A 146 0.32 -14.99 8.33
C ASN A 146 -0.83 -14.58 7.39
N ILE A 147 -1.11 -13.29 7.28
CA ILE A 147 -2.04 -12.75 6.30
C ILE A 147 -1.25 -12.36 5.05
N ASN A 148 -1.57 -12.99 3.93
CA ASN A 148 -0.88 -12.74 2.68
C ASN A 148 -1.18 -11.34 2.15
N ILE A 149 -0.13 -10.67 1.67
CA ILE A 149 -0.21 -9.43 0.89
C ILE A 149 0.35 -9.74 -0.48
N ASN A 150 -0.47 -9.60 -1.52
CA ASN A 150 -0.03 -9.76 -2.90
C ASN A 150 0.28 -8.38 -3.51
N VAL A 151 1.24 -8.35 -4.42
CA VAL A 151 1.79 -7.10 -4.96
C VAL A 151 1.53 -7.01 -6.45
N SER A 152 0.88 -5.93 -6.89
CA SER A 152 0.70 -5.59 -8.30
C SER A 152 1.74 -4.58 -8.74
N LEU A 153 2.26 -4.76 -9.96
CA LEU A 153 3.18 -3.80 -10.56
C LEU A 153 2.43 -2.51 -10.91
N ALA A 154 2.92 -1.38 -10.37
CA ALA A 154 2.52 -0.05 -10.77
C ALA A 154 3.43 0.45 -11.89
N LYS A 155 2.84 1.09 -12.90
CA LYS A 155 3.59 1.66 -14.04
C LYS A 155 4.31 2.95 -13.67
N SER A 156 3.82 3.64 -12.66
CA SER A 156 4.42 4.86 -12.12
C SER A 156 4.83 4.67 -10.67
N SER A 157 5.91 5.36 -10.28
CA SER A 157 6.29 5.53 -8.89
C SER A 157 5.83 6.94 -8.49
N PRO A 158 4.65 7.10 -7.88
CA PRO A 158 4.18 8.40 -7.48
C PRO A 158 5.14 9.02 -6.46
N ILE A 159 5.17 10.34 -6.42
CA ILE A 159 5.86 11.07 -5.35
C ILE A 159 4.86 11.19 -4.23
N GLY A 160 5.11 10.50 -3.12
CA GLY A 160 4.38 10.71 -1.87
C GLY A 160 4.67 12.11 -1.33
N VAL A 161 3.72 12.70 -0.61
CA VAL A 161 3.85 14.03 -0.01
C VAL A 161 4.06 13.90 1.49
N ASP A 162 5.31 13.74 1.89
CA ASP A 162 5.72 13.68 3.30
C ASP A 162 6.29 15.03 3.80
N THR A 163 6.81 15.84 2.88
CA THR A 163 7.49 17.10 3.18
C THR A 163 6.92 18.27 2.37
N GLN A 164 7.23 19.49 2.80
CA GLN A 164 6.89 20.69 2.03
C GLN A 164 7.59 20.72 0.65
N GLU A 165 8.75 20.10 0.55
CA GLU A 165 9.51 20.00 -0.71
C GLU A 165 8.80 19.07 -1.69
N ASP A 166 8.29 17.91 -1.20
CA ASP A 166 7.50 16.98 -2.00
C ASP A 166 6.22 17.64 -2.51
N TYR A 167 5.53 18.39 -1.65
CA TYR A 167 4.34 19.16 -2.03
C TYR A 167 4.64 20.15 -3.17
N LEU A 168 5.73 20.92 -3.06
CA LEU A 168 6.11 21.87 -4.08
C LEU A 168 6.53 21.21 -5.40
N ALA A 169 7.22 20.07 -5.33
CA ALA A 169 7.57 19.27 -6.50
C ALA A 169 6.34 18.73 -7.21
N LEU A 170 5.41 18.16 -6.44
CA LEU A 170 4.16 17.62 -6.97
C LEU A 170 3.27 18.72 -7.57
N LYS A 171 3.13 19.85 -6.88
CA LYS A 171 2.36 21.00 -7.38
C LYS A 171 2.83 21.43 -8.78
N LYS A 172 4.15 21.56 -9.00
CA LYS A 172 4.71 21.86 -10.32
C LYS A 172 4.28 20.82 -11.37
N ILE A 173 4.39 19.51 -11.05
CA ILE A 173 4.02 18.45 -11.99
C ILE A 173 2.53 18.51 -12.35
N MET A 174 1.66 18.83 -11.40
CA MET A 174 0.22 18.91 -11.64
C MET A 174 -0.18 20.17 -12.41
N GLU A 175 0.48 21.30 -12.18
CA GLU A 175 0.26 22.56 -12.93
C GLU A 175 0.67 22.45 -14.41
N TYR A 176 1.68 21.64 -14.74
CA TYR A 176 2.11 21.41 -16.14
C TYR A 176 1.30 20.35 -16.89
N LYS A 177 0.39 19.61 -16.22
CA LYS A 177 -0.47 18.60 -16.84
C LYS A 177 -1.86 19.16 -17.24
N ASN A 178 -2.15 20.40 -16.87
CA ASN A 178 -3.34 21.18 -17.31
C ASN A 178 -2.96 22.17 -18.40
#